data_c9ee0c314115bd2baaa6b4e0e3961f37
#
_entry.id   c9ee0c314115bd2baaa6b4e0e3961f37
#
_cell.length_a   1.000
_cell.length_b   1.000
_cell.length_c   1.000
_cell.angle_alpha   90.00
_cell.angle_beta   90.00
_cell.angle_gamma   90.00
#
_symmetry.space_group_name_H-M   'P 1'
#
loop_
_entity.id
_entity.type
_entity.pdbx_description
1 polymer ?
#
loop_
_entity_poly.entity_id
_entity_poly.type
_entity_poly.pdbx_seq_one_letter_code
_entity_poly.pdbx_strand_id
1 'polypeptide(L)'
;MVLANRISVSNLKDLLLTQYNHDFCEKEYDEKEETSDEDKRFMTMARDSFVLKNGHYQLPLPFRNKDTVMPDNYAVAQQRTLNLLRKFKRDAGYAMEYKMFMTEVLEKGYAEKVPMEQLHRKDGQVWHIPHHGVYHQQKGNLRVVFDCAASFKDTSLNQELLQGPQTSNLDNQELPHVYSHSGRSYQAYQ
;
A
#
# COMPACT_ATOMS: atom_id res chain seq x y z
N MET A 1 -46.92 -52.70 -25.23
CA MET A 1 -45.52 -53.12 -25.09
C MET A 1 -44.72 -51.85 -24.71
N VAL A 2 -44.40 -51.71 -23.45
CA VAL A 2 -43.67 -50.55 -22.93
C VAL A 2 -42.20 -50.86 -22.93
N LEU A 3 -41.41 -50.21 -23.78
CA LEU A 3 -39.95 -50.31 -23.80
C LEU A 3 -39.39 -49.48 -22.66
N ALA A 4 -38.97 -50.14 -21.60
CA ALA A 4 -38.20 -49.47 -20.55
C ALA A 4 -36.77 -49.24 -21.06
N ASN A 5 -36.41 -48.00 -21.33
CA ASN A 5 -35.02 -47.64 -21.61
C ASN A 5 -34.18 -47.86 -20.34
N ARG A 6 -33.37 -48.93 -20.35
CA ARG A 6 -32.35 -49.15 -19.33
C ARG A 6 -31.17 -48.20 -19.62
N ILE A 7 -31.11 -47.10 -18.89
CA ILE A 7 -29.88 -46.30 -18.81
C ILE A 7 -28.88 -47.11 -17.98
N SER A 8 -27.73 -47.46 -18.54
CA SER A 8 -26.70 -48.19 -17.78
C SER A 8 -26.07 -47.20 -16.75
N VAL A 9 -25.71 -47.75 -15.58
CA VAL A 9 -25.14 -46.95 -14.48
C VAL A 9 -23.82 -46.25 -14.89
N SER A 10 -23.08 -46.80 -15.83
CA SER A 10 -21.89 -46.20 -16.42
C SER A 10 -22.22 -44.90 -17.19
N ASN A 11 -23.28 -44.93 -18.00
CA ASN A 11 -23.71 -43.75 -18.76
C ASN A 11 -24.27 -42.64 -17.86
N LEU A 12 -24.85 -42.98 -16.71
CA LEU A 12 -25.37 -42.01 -15.77
C LEU A 12 -24.23 -41.23 -15.11
N LYS A 13 -23.13 -41.88 -14.78
CA LYS A 13 -21.94 -41.22 -14.20
C LYS A 13 -21.30 -40.25 -15.20
N ASP A 14 -21.16 -40.67 -16.44
CA ASP A 14 -20.58 -39.83 -17.50
C ASP A 14 -21.50 -38.65 -17.85
N LEU A 15 -22.82 -38.85 -17.84
CA LEU A 15 -23.81 -37.79 -18.01
C LEU A 15 -23.78 -36.79 -16.84
N LEU A 16 -23.68 -37.26 -15.60
CA LEU A 16 -23.57 -36.40 -14.41
C LEU A 16 -22.27 -35.62 -14.42
N LEU A 17 -21.14 -36.23 -14.79
CA LEU A 17 -19.87 -35.53 -14.92
C LEU A 17 -19.89 -34.49 -16.04
N THR A 18 -20.52 -34.82 -17.18
CA THR A 18 -20.69 -33.87 -18.29
C THR A 18 -21.58 -32.71 -17.90
N GLN A 19 -22.69 -32.97 -17.18
CA GLN A 19 -23.60 -31.96 -16.68
C GLN A 19 -22.90 -31.09 -15.61
N TYR A 20 -22.19 -31.73 -14.68
CA TYR A 20 -21.40 -31.02 -13.65
C TYR A 20 -20.35 -30.09 -14.28
N ASN A 21 -19.57 -30.61 -15.24
CA ASN A 21 -18.58 -29.82 -15.94
C ASN A 21 -19.18 -28.71 -16.82
N HIS A 22 -20.42 -28.86 -17.26
CA HIS A 22 -21.14 -27.83 -18.01
C HIS A 22 -21.72 -26.76 -17.09
N ASP A 23 -22.27 -27.15 -15.93
CA ASP A 23 -22.94 -26.23 -15.00
C ASP A 23 -21.94 -25.56 -14.04
N PHE A 24 -20.83 -26.22 -13.74
CA PHE A 24 -19.73 -25.79 -12.90
C PHE A 24 -18.40 -25.81 -13.67
N CYS A 25 -18.47 -25.65 -15.00
CA CYS A 25 -17.30 -25.24 -15.72
C CYS A 25 -16.82 -23.96 -15.00
N GLU A 26 -15.80 -24.10 -14.14
CA GLU A 26 -14.93 -22.99 -13.86
C GLU A 26 -14.47 -22.58 -15.25
N LYS A 27 -15.17 -21.63 -15.85
CA LYS A 27 -14.56 -20.84 -16.88
C LYS A 27 -13.27 -20.41 -16.20
N GLU A 28 -12.13 -20.88 -16.68
CA GLU A 28 -10.93 -20.11 -16.61
C GLU A 28 -11.34 -18.80 -17.25
N TYR A 29 -11.89 -17.91 -16.41
CA TYR A 29 -11.97 -16.53 -16.72
C TYR A 29 -10.50 -16.11 -16.73
N ASP A 30 -9.92 -16.23 -17.89
CA ASP A 30 -8.85 -15.35 -18.34
C ASP A 30 -9.52 -13.97 -18.54
N GLU A 31 -10.29 -13.55 -17.52
CA GLU A 31 -10.62 -12.18 -17.29
C GLU A 31 -9.31 -11.58 -16.77
N LYS A 32 -8.47 -11.15 -17.70
CA LYS A 32 -7.64 -9.99 -17.44
C LYS A 32 -8.63 -8.96 -16.93
N GLU A 33 -8.71 -8.84 -15.58
CA GLU A 33 -9.48 -7.76 -14.95
C GLU A 33 -9.09 -6.50 -15.71
N GLU A 34 -10.05 -5.91 -16.40
CA GLU A 34 -9.76 -4.68 -17.16
C GLU A 34 -9.18 -3.70 -16.16
N THR A 35 -7.93 -3.34 -16.36
CA THR A 35 -7.20 -2.43 -15.50
C THR A 35 -8.05 -1.18 -15.32
N SER A 36 -8.39 -0.82 -14.09
CA SER A 36 -9.23 0.33 -13.81
C SER A 36 -8.60 1.61 -14.39
N ASP A 37 -9.39 2.62 -14.69
CA ASP A 37 -8.85 3.90 -15.17
C ASP A 37 -7.93 4.56 -14.14
N GLU A 38 -8.17 4.30 -12.86
CA GLU A 38 -7.30 4.74 -11.77
C GLU A 38 -5.93 4.06 -11.84
N ASP A 39 -5.90 2.75 -12.06
CA ASP A 39 -4.67 1.99 -12.22
C ASP A 39 -3.89 2.42 -13.46
N LYS A 40 -4.58 2.63 -14.59
CA LYS A 40 -3.94 3.16 -15.82
C LYS A 40 -3.29 4.52 -15.58
N ARG A 41 -3.99 5.42 -14.86
CA ARG A 41 -3.45 6.74 -14.48
C ARG A 41 -2.24 6.60 -13.56
N PHE A 42 -2.31 5.73 -12.55
CA PHE A 42 -1.18 5.43 -11.66
C PHE A 42 0.01 4.91 -12.44
N MET A 43 -0.18 3.91 -13.30
CA MET A 43 0.88 3.29 -14.10
C MET A 43 1.55 4.30 -15.05
N THR A 44 0.76 5.16 -15.68
CA THR A 44 1.28 6.22 -16.55
C THR A 44 2.12 7.21 -15.74
N MET A 45 1.61 7.69 -14.60
CA MET A 45 2.34 8.60 -13.72
C MET A 45 3.63 7.96 -13.20
N ALA A 46 3.56 6.71 -12.76
CA ALA A 46 4.72 5.99 -12.26
C ALA A 46 5.79 5.84 -13.34
N ARG A 47 5.40 5.43 -14.56
CA ARG A 47 6.33 5.27 -15.70
C ARG A 47 7.04 6.56 -16.08
N ASP A 48 6.31 7.69 -16.05
CA ASP A 48 6.81 8.98 -16.52
C ASP A 48 7.66 9.71 -15.47
N SER A 49 7.53 9.35 -14.18
CA SER A 49 8.10 10.14 -13.09
C SER A 49 9.05 9.40 -12.16
N PHE A 50 9.20 8.07 -12.28
CA PHE A 50 10.17 7.39 -11.44
C PHE A 50 11.61 7.72 -11.84
N VAL A 51 12.49 7.86 -10.84
CA VAL A 51 13.92 8.14 -11.02
C VAL A 51 14.72 7.11 -10.24
N LEU A 52 15.81 6.62 -10.83
CA LEU A 52 16.78 5.80 -10.11
C LEU A 52 17.82 6.74 -9.47
N LYS A 53 17.87 6.79 -8.14
CA LYS A 53 18.83 7.59 -7.39
C LYS A 53 19.54 6.73 -6.36
N ASN A 54 20.87 6.70 -6.39
CA ASN A 54 21.69 5.92 -5.46
C ASN A 54 21.29 4.43 -5.35
N GLY A 55 20.89 3.80 -6.47
CA GLY A 55 20.44 2.41 -6.49
C GLY A 55 19.00 2.17 -5.99
N HIS A 56 18.26 3.22 -5.66
CA HIS A 56 16.86 3.15 -5.24
C HIS A 56 15.96 3.90 -6.21
N TYR A 57 14.80 3.32 -6.49
CA TYR A 57 13.79 4.00 -7.27
C TYR A 57 13.03 4.99 -6.39
N GLN A 58 12.87 6.21 -6.88
CA GLN A 58 12.08 7.26 -6.26
C GLN A 58 10.89 7.58 -7.15
N LEU A 59 9.72 7.66 -6.55
CA LEU A 59 8.46 8.02 -7.20
C LEU A 59 7.83 9.16 -6.40
N PRO A 60 7.41 10.27 -7.04
CA PRO A 60 6.61 11.28 -6.37
C PRO A 60 5.28 10.69 -5.90
N LEU A 61 4.69 11.26 -4.85
CA LEU A 61 3.39 10.82 -4.37
C LEU A 61 2.34 10.96 -5.47
N PRO A 62 1.63 9.87 -5.82
CA PRO A 62 0.68 9.86 -6.93
C PRO A 62 -0.66 10.47 -6.51
N PHE A 63 -0.73 11.77 -6.37
CA PHE A 63 -1.98 12.46 -6.02
C PHE A 63 -3.06 12.26 -7.09
N ARG A 64 -4.29 12.02 -6.64
CA ARG A 64 -5.49 11.95 -7.51
C ARG A 64 -5.73 13.24 -8.27
N ASN A 65 -5.51 14.37 -7.57
CA ASN A 65 -5.58 15.71 -8.15
C ASN A 65 -4.27 16.45 -7.83
N LYS A 66 -3.64 17.00 -8.85
CA LYS A 66 -2.37 17.76 -8.70
C LYS A 66 -2.56 19.05 -7.91
N ASP A 67 -3.78 19.59 -7.89
CA ASP A 67 -4.13 20.82 -7.19
C ASP A 67 -4.70 20.56 -5.79
N THR A 68 -4.52 19.33 -5.25
CA THR A 68 -4.98 18.99 -3.90
C THR A 68 -4.32 19.90 -2.87
N VAL A 69 -5.15 20.56 -2.07
CA VAL A 69 -4.72 21.38 -0.92
C VAL A 69 -5.03 20.61 0.36
N MET A 70 -3.99 20.21 1.07
CA MET A 70 -4.12 19.46 2.31
C MET A 70 -4.40 20.41 3.48
N PRO A 71 -5.37 20.10 4.37
CA PRO A 71 -5.58 20.90 5.58
C PRO A 71 -4.41 20.73 6.54
N ASP A 72 -4.05 21.81 7.27
CA ASP A 72 -2.99 21.78 8.27
C ASP A 72 -3.37 20.88 9.45
N ASN A 73 -2.81 19.68 9.50
CA ASN A 73 -3.04 18.67 10.53
C ASN A 73 -1.95 18.65 11.62
N TYR A 74 -1.11 19.68 11.70
CA TYR A 74 0.02 19.76 12.64
C TYR A 74 -0.37 19.45 14.09
N ALA A 75 -1.48 20.03 14.58
CA ALA A 75 -1.92 19.84 15.96
C ALA A 75 -2.23 18.37 16.31
N VAL A 76 -2.82 17.63 15.35
CA VAL A 76 -3.13 16.20 15.52
C VAL A 76 -1.84 15.38 15.54
N ALA A 77 -0.95 15.62 14.59
CA ALA A 77 0.35 14.95 14.53
C ALA A 77 1.20 15.23 15.78
N GLN A 78 1.21 16.49 16.27
CA GLN A 78 1.88 16.88 17.50
C GLN A 78 1.33 16.12 18.71
N GLN A 79 0.00 16.01 18.84
CA GLN A 79 -0.62 15.27 19.95
C GLN A 79 -0.21 13.78 19.92
N ARG A 80 -0.16 13.16 18.74
CA ARG A 80 0.33 11.79 18.57
C ARG A 80 1.80 11.65 18.98
N THR A 81 2.63 12.61 18.60
CA THR A 81 4.05 12.67 19.00
C THR A 81 4.21 12.80 20.51
N LEU A 82 3.42 13.63 21.17
CA LEU A 82 3.45 13.74 22.63
C LEU A 82 3.08 12.43 23.32
N ASN A 83 2.12 11.68 22.78
CA ASN A 83 1.75 10.36 23.31
C ASN A 83 2.90 9.34 23.10
N LEU A 84 3.59 9.39 21.97
CA LEU A 84 4.76 8.57 21.70
C LEU A 84 5.90 8.88 22.70
N LEU A 85 6.17 10.15 22.95
CA LEU A 85 7.17 10.59 23.93
C LEU A 85 6.84 10.12 25.35
N ARG A 86 5.55 10.10 25.75
CA ARG A 86 5.13 9.51 27.03
C ARG A 86 5.40 8.00 27.07
N LYS A 87 5.23 7.30 25.96
CA LYS A 87 5.58 5.87 25.86
C LYS A 87 7.08 5.67 25.99
N PHE A 88 7.92 6.48 25.36
CA PHE A 88 9.38 6.43 25.48
C PHE A 88 9.85 6.61 26.92
N LYS A 89 9.20 7.46 27.70
CA LYS A 89 9.53 7.66 29.13
C LYS A 89 9.19 6.44 29.99
N ARG A 90 8.22 5.63 29.58
CA ARG A 90 7.78 4.43 30.33
C ARG A 90 8.52 3.17 29.92
N ASP A 91 8.98 3.11 28.68
CA ASP A 91 9.60 1.94 28.05
C ASP A 91 10.88 2.35 27.33
N ALA A 92 12.00 2.21 28.01
CA ALA A 92 13.31 2.58 27.49
C ALA A 92 13.76 1.65 26.34
N GLY A 93 13.41 0.35 26.40
CA GLY A 93 13.71 -0.61 25.34
C GLY A 93 13.01 -0.23 24.04
N TYR A 94 11.71 0.02 24.11
CA TYR A 94 10.93 0.52 22.97
C TYR A 94 11.50 1.83 22.41
N ALA A 95 11.89 2.76 23.30
CA ALA A 95 12.47 4.04 22.86
C ALA A 95 13.80 3.86 22.11
N MET A 96 14.64 2.93 22.57
CA MET A 96 15.93 2.62 21.95
C MET A 96 15.72 2.01 20.55
N GLU A 97 14.92 0.97 20.43
CA GLU A 97 14.64 0.31 19.15
C GLU A 97 14.00 1.28 18.15
N TYR A 98 13.08 2.11 18.63
CA TYR A 98 12.44 3.13 17.80
C TYR A 98 13.43 4.17 17.24
N LYS A 99 14.31 4.67 18.10
CA LYS A 99 15.36 5.61 17.71
C LYS A 99 16.33 4.98 16.71
N MET A 100 16.73 3.72 16.93
CA MET A 100 17.59 2.99 15.99
C MET A 100 16.96 2.90 14.61
N PHE A 101 15.68 2.54 14.53
CA PHE A 101 14.95 2.50 13.25
C PHE A 101 14.93 3.87 12.55
N MET A 102 14.58 4.94 13.28
CA MET A 102 14.53 6.28 12.70
C MET A 102 15.91 6.81 12.29
N THR A 103 16.95 6.46 13.02
CA THR A 103 18.34 6.78 12.63
C THR A 103 18.71 6.08 11.33
N GLU A 104 18.39 4.80 11.19
CA GLU A 104 18.64 4.04 9.96
C GLU A 104 17.89 4.65 8.75
N VAL A 105 16.66 5.10 8.92
CA VAL A 105 15.85 5.77 7.89
C VAL A 105 16.55 7.04 7.39
N LEU A 106 17.12 7.83 8.32
CA LEU A 106 17.85 9.06 7.98
C LEU A 106 19.21 8.76 7.33
N GLU A 107 19.97 7.81 7.87
CA GLU A 107 21.29 7.44 7.34
C GLU A 107 21.22 6.85 5.94
N LYS A 108 20.16 6.09 5.64
CA LYS A 108 19.90 5.56 4.30
C LYS A 108 19.33 6.59 3.34
N GLY A 109 19.07 7.81 3.78
CA GLY A 109 18.48 8.86 2.96
C GLY A 109 17.02 8.60 2.57
N TYR A 110 16.30 7.77 3.34
CA TYR A 110 14.87 7.53 3.16
C TYR A 110 14.00 8.66 3.71
N ALA A 111 14.54 9.47 4.56
CA ALA A 111 13.97 10.70 5.02
C ALA A 111 15.08 11.73 5.27
N GLU A 112 14.73 12.99 5.28
CA GLU A 112 15.62 14.09 5.60
C GLU A 112 15.00 15.02 6.65
N LYS A 113 15.84 15.77 7.32
CA LYS A 113 15.37 16.79 8.28
C LYS A 113 14.78 17.96 7.52
N VAL A 114 13.55 18.31 7.84
CA VAL A 114 12.91 19.52 7.29
C VAL A 114 13.67 20.77 7.72
N PRO A 115 14.06 21.64 6.78
CA PRO A 115 14.69 22.93 7.11
C PRO A 115 13.79 23.79 8.01
N MET A 116 14.39 24.57 8.90
CA MET A 116 13.64 25.37 9.90
C MET A 116 12.64 26.34 9.25
N GLU A 117 12.99 26.92 8.12
CA GLU A 117 12.14 27.84 7.34
C GLU A 117 10.91 27.17 6.73
N GLN A 118 10.93 25.83 6.59
CA GLN A 118 9.83 25.05 6.02
C GLN A 118 8.91 24.42 7.07
N LEU A 119 9.28 24.45 8.35
CA LEU A 119 8.52 23.81 9.43
C LEU A 119 7.08 24.36 9.59
N HIS A 120 6.85 25.59 9.18
CA HIS A 120 5.56 26.27 9.37
C HIS A 120 4.89 26.67 8.06
N ARG A 121 5.18 25.94 6.98
CA ARG A 121 4.48 26.13 5.70
C ARG A 121 2.98 25.93 5.87
N LYS A 122 2.19 26.84 5.26
CA LYS A 122 0.71 26.81 5.27
C LYS A 122 0.12 26.90 3.86
N ASP A 123 0.89 26.49 2.89
CA ASP A 123 0.52 26.55 1.46
C ASP A 123 -0.38 25.38 1.03
N GLY A 124 -0.77 24.50 1.96
CA GLY A 124 -1.57 23.32 1.67
C GLY A 124 -0.80 22.18 1.01
N GLN A 125 0.52 22.29 0.92
CA GLN A 125 1.40 21.28 0.35
C GLN A 125 2.12 20.43 1.42
N VAL A 126 1.68 20.52 2.68
CA VAL A 126 2.27 19.81 3.80
C VAL A 126 1.23 18.93 4.49
N TRP A 127 1.56 17.66 4.67
CA TRP A 127 0.79 16.74 5.50
C TRP A 127 1.71 16.09 6.55
N HIS A 128 1.37 16.25 7.82
CA HIS A 128 2.13 15.67 8.92
C HIS A 128 1.65 14.24 9.17
N ILE A 129 2.49 13.26 8.87
CA ILE A 129 2.15 11.83 9.00
C ILE A 129 2.49 11.37 10.42
N PRO A 130 1.48 11.00 11.24
CA PRO A 130 1.75 10.40 12.54
C PRO A 130 2.42 9.04 12.36
N HIS A 131 3.31 8.69 13.27
CA HIS A 131 3.97 7.41 13.23
C HIS A 131 4.09 6.77 14.62
N HIS A 132 4.15 5.45 14.67
CA HIS A 132 4.28 4.68 15.91
C HIS A 132 4.97 3.35 15.66
N GLY A 133 5.55 2.77 16.71
CA GLY A 133 6.20 1.47 16.63
C GLY A 133 5.23 0.33 16.94
N VAL A 134 5.35 -0.76 16.18
CA VAL A 134 4.62 -2.02 16.35
C VAL A 134 5.63 -3.16 16.37
N TYR A 135 5.51 -4.07 17.34
CA TYR A 135 6.32 -5.29 17.35
C TYR A 135 5.77 -6.31 16.36
N HIS A 136 6.65 -6.85 15.53
CA HIS A 136 6.28 -7.93 14.64
C HIS A 136 6.10 -9.23 15.45
N GLN A 137 4.91 -9.83 15.39
CA GLN A 137 4.53 -10.96 16.24
C GLN A 137 5.48 -12.16 16.14
N GLN A 138 6.00 -12.48 14.95
CA GLN A 138 6.86 -13.64 14.74
C GLN A 138 8.35 -13.33 14.91
N LYS A 139 8.79 -12.12 14.58
CA LYS A 139 10.22 -11.74 14.58
C LYS A 139 10.66 -10.98 15.82
N GLY A 140 9.71 -10.53 16.64
CA GLY A 140 9.98 -9.80 17.88
C GLY A 140 10.64 -8.42 17.70
N ASN A 141 10.96 -7.99 16.47
CA ASN A 141 11.58 -6.70 16.20
C ASN A 141 10.54 -5.57 16.05
N LEU A 142 10.92 -4.40 16.47
CA LEU A 142 10.11 -3.19 16.31
C LEU A 142 10.11 -2.73 14.84
N ARG A 143 8.92 -2.38 14.35
CA ARG A 143 8.74 -1.67 13.09
C ARG A 143 8.04 -0.35 13.33
N VAL A 144 8.50 0.72 12.71
CA VAL A 144 7.78 1.98 12.72
C VAL A 144 6.80 2.02 11.55
N VAL A 145 5.55 2.32 11.87
CA VAL A 145 4.45 2.46 10.91
C VAL A 145 4.14 3.93 10.77
N PHE A 146 4.14 4.43 9.54
CA PHE A 146 3.68 5.77 9.17
C PHE A 146 2.19 5.68 8.83
N ASP A 147 1.36 6.34 9.63
CA ASP A 147 -0.11 6.24 9.55
C ASP A 147 -0.68 7.21 8.50
N CYS A 148 -0.59 6.81 7.23
CA CYS A 148 -1.16 7.59 6.12
C CYS A 148 -2.70 7.56 6.07
N ALA A 149 -3.35 6.69 6.87
CA ALA A 149 -4.79 6.64 7.02
C ALA A 149 -5.32 7.59 8.11
N ALA A 150 -4.42 8.20 8.91
CA ALA A 150 -4.83 9.18 9.91
C ALA A 150 -5.58 10.33 9.25
N SER A 151 -6.84 10.53 9.64
CA SER A 151 -7.72 11.55 9.06
C SER A 151 -7.74 12.84 9.87
N PHE A 152 -7.91 13.95 9.18
CA PHE A 152 -8.17 15.27 9.74
C PHE A 152 -9.08 16.06 8.79
N LYS A 153 -10.20 16.62 9.31
CA LYS A 153 -11.22 17.31 8.51
C LYS A 153 -11.69 16.46 7.31
N ASP A 154 -12.04 15.21 7.59
CA ASP A 154 -12.52 14.21 6.64
C ASP A 154 -11.55 13.87 5.49
N THR A 155 -10.27 14.25 5.62
CA THR A 155 -9.21 14.00 4.64
C THR A 155 -8.10 13.16 5.26
N SER A 156 -7.53 12.23 4.50
CA SER A 156 -6.32 11.50 4.85
C SER A 156 -5.39 11.42 3.64
N LEU A 157 -4.10 11.18 3.85
CA LEU A 157 -3.17 11.05 2.74
C LEU A 157 -3.56 9.91 1.80
N ASN A 158 -3.99 8.76 2.34
CA ASN A 158 -4.43 7.62 1.54
C ASN A 158 -5.63 7.93 0.63
N GLN A 159 -6.53 8.80 1.04
CA GLN A 159 -7.69 9.19 0.21
C GLN A 159 -7.29 10.05 -0.97
N GLU A 160 -6.26 10.86 -0.82
CA GLU A 160 -5.79 11.77 -1.86
C GLU A 160 -4.82 11.12 -2.85
N LEU A 161 -4.34 9.91 -2.55
CA LEU A 161 -3.41 9.19 -3.42
C LEU A 161 -4.11 8.12 -4.25
N LEU A 162 -3.63 7.92 -5.48
CA LEU A 162 -3.95 6.76 -6.29
C LEU A 162 -3.35 5.51 -5.62
N GLN A 163 -4.11 4.43 -5.51
CA GLN A 163 -3.62 3.21 -4.86
C GLN A 163 -2.76 2.36 -5.79
N GLY A 164 -2.99 2.48 -7.09
CA GLY A 164 -2.38 1.62 -8.09
C GLY A 164 -2.92 0.18 -8.08
N PRO A 165 -2.56 -0.61 -9.08
CA PRO A 165 -3.05 -1.97 -9.24
C PRO A 165 -2.56 -2.88 -8.10
N GLN A 166 -3.33 -3.93 -7.81
CA GLN A 166 -2.89 -4.95 -6.87
C GLN A 166 -1.69 -5.69 -7.48
N THR A 167 -0.65 -5.88 -6.68
CA THR A 167 0.61 -6.51 -7.15
C THR A 167 0.44 -7.95 -7.61
N SER A 168 -0.66 -8.64 -7.25
CA SER A 168 -1.03 -9.96 -7.75
C SER A 168 -1.43 -9.95 -9.22
N ASN A 169 -1.85 -8.81 -9.74
CA ASN A 169 -2.39 -8.64 -11.10
C ASN A 169 -1.36 -8.01 -12.07
N LEU A 170 -0.14 -7.74 -11.56
CA LEU A 170 0.92 -7.17 -12.39
C LEU A 170 1.73 -8.30 -13.03
N ASP A 171 1.62 -8.43 -14.34
CA ASP A 171 2.58 -9.23 -15.12
C ASP A 171 3.98 -8.67 -14.90
N ASN A 172 4.94 -9.56 -14.55
CA ASN A 172 6.33 -9.21 -14.22
C ASN A 172 7.09 -8.40 -15.31
N GLN A 173 6.45 -8.07 -16.42
CA GLN A 173 7.01 -7.33 -17.54
C GLN A 173 6.68 -5.82 -17.54
N GLU A 174 5.70 -5.37 -16.76
CA GLU A 174 5.22 -3.98 -16.85
C GLU A 174 5.90 -2.99 -15.89
N LEU A 175 6.51 -3.49 -14.81
CA LEU A 175 7.26 -2.65 -13.89
C LEU A 175 8.70 -3.15 -13.75
N PRO A 176 9.70 -2.26 -13.73
CA PRO A 176 11.04 -2.66 -13.34
C PRO A 176 10.99 -3.30 -11.95
N HIS A 177 11.82 -4.30 -11.68
CA HIS A 177 11.90 -5.20 -10.50
C HIS A 177 11.72 -4.58 -9.09
N VAL A 178 11.13 -3.40 -8.96
CA VAL A 178 10.91 -2.62 -7.75
C VAL A 178 9.91 -3.27 -6.80
N TYR A 179 9.00 -4.10 -7.32
CA TYR A 179 7.91 -4.68 -6.54
C TYR A 179 8.14 -6.10 -6.03
N SER A 180 9.27 -6.75 -6.38
CA SER A 180 9.50 -8.15 -6.05
C SER A 180 9.94 -8.44 -4.60
N HIS A 181 10.20 -7.42 -3.78
CA HIS A 181 10.59 -7.62 -2.38
C HIS A 181 9.76 -6.79 -1.42
N SER A 182 8.76 -7.43 -0.87
CA SER A 182 8.10 -7.15 0.41
C SER A 182 7.43 -5.80 0.62
N GLY A 183 6.12 -5.83 0.69
CA GLY A 183 5.31 -5.01 1.60
C GLY A 183 5.53 -3.50 1.51
N ARG A 184 4.66 -2.86 0.74
CA ARG A 184 4.30 -1.43 0.80
C ARG A 184 5.20 -0.56 1.69
N SER A 185 6.32 -0.12 1.19
CA SER A 185 7.06 1.00 1.77
C SER A 185 6.88 2.20 0.85
N TYR A 186 5.91 3.04 1.16
CA TYR A 186 5.77 4.34 0.52
C TYR A 186 6.77 5.27 1.16
N GLN A 187 7.73 5.76 0.37
CA GLN A 187 8.58 6.87 0.78
C GLN A 187 7.91 8.16 0.31
N ALA A 188 7.41 8.92 1.27
CA ALA A 188 6.90 10.25 1.01
C ALA A 188 8.08 11.23 0.99
N TYR A 189 8.46 11.68 -0.20
CA TYR A 189 9.28 12.88 -0.35
C TYR A 189 8.38 14.03 -0.78
N GLN A 190 8.44 15.09 -0.05
CA GLN A 190 8.07 16.43 -0.51
C GLN A 190 9.32 17.22 -0.76
#